data_4dc56880364962404a86e2fda677c1e4
#
_entry.id   4dc56880364962404a86e2fda677c1e4
#
_cell.length_a   1.000
_cell.length_b   1.000
_cell.length_c   1.000
_cell.angle_alpha   90.00
_cell.angle_beta   90.00
_cell.angle_gamma   90.00
#
_symmetry.space_group_name_H-M   'P 1'
#
loop_
_entity.id
_entity.type
_entity.pdbx_description
1 polymer ?
#
loop_
_entity_poly.entity_id
_entity_poly.type
_entity_poly.pdbx_seq_one_letter_code
_entity_poly.pdbx_strand_id
1 'polypeptide(L)'
;SYFPNHRVLNRAYGGSWISDYLYHYQRLVVAYKPAQIVLLCGANDLYNGVSIERVFEDIKCFCRLLDIHLPGVPVILLSFHPSPSMPDWIPKEREVNKLIQDYFKDSHQVTYVDITSCLYDKNGALPEKFYISDRLHPSVLAYKEFAKIIEPYLINNK
;
A
#
# COMPACT_ATOMS: atom_id res chain seq x y z
N SER A 1 4.38 -17.98 2.61
CA SER A 1 4.72 -16.60 2.95
C SER A 1 5.71 -16.03 1.93
N TYR A 2 5.56 -14.76 1.56
CA TYR A 2 6.55 -14.05 0.74
C TYR A 2 7.72 -13.52 1.58
N PHE A 3 7.57 -13.52 2.90
CA PHE A 3 8.56 -13.05 3.87
C PHE A 3 8.83 -14.16 4.92
N PRO A 4 9.55 -15.24 4.53
CA PRO A 4 9.72 -16.42 5.39
C PRO A 4 10.55 -16.13 6.66
N ASN A 5 11.38 -15.09 6.64
CA ASN A 5 12.24 -14.72 7.75
C ASN A 5 11.61 -13.70 8.71
N HIS A 6 10.35 -13.29 8.45
CA HIS A 6 9.63 -12.30 9.25
C HIS A 6 8.36 -12.88 9.85
N ARG A 7 8.04 -12.48 11.08
CA ARG A 7 6.73 -12.75 11.70
C ARG A 7 5.71 -11.76 11.14
N VAL A 8 4.95 -12.17 10.13
CA VAL A 8 3.94 -11.33 9.49
C VAL A 8 2.56 -11.73 9.96
N LEU A 9 1.80 -10.75 10.42
CA LEU A 9 0.36 -10.86 10.69
C LEU A 9 -0.41 -10.18 9.57
N ASN A 10 -1.12 -10.95 8.75
CA ASN A 10 -1.97 -10.40 7.71
C ASN A 10 -3.29 -9.92 8.32
N ARG A 11 -3.55 -8.61 8.20
CA ARG A 11 -4.80 -7.94 8.65
C ARG A 11 -5.53 -7.27 7.49
N ALA A 12 -5.07 -7.50 6.25
CA ALA A 12 -5.76 -7.01 5.07
C ALA A 12 -6.98 -7.87 4.74
N TYR A 13 -8.00 -7.27 4.17
CA TYR A 13 -9.18 -7.98 3.63
C TYR A 13 -9.64 -7.33 2.32
N GLY A 14 -10.16 -8.17 1.42
CA GLY A 14 -10.59 -7.73 0.09
C GLY A 14 -11.79 -6.78 0.15
N GLY A 15 -11.83 -5.81 -0.76
CA GLY A 15 -12.93 -4.84 -0.85
C GLY A 15 -12.93 -3.75 0.22
N SER A 16 -11.93 -3.71 1.11
CA SER A 16 -11.85 -2.70 2.18
C SER A 16 -11.60 -1.30 1.63
N TRP A 17 -12.17 -0.31 2.31
CA TRP A 17 -11.97 1.10 2.08
C TRP A 17 -11.08 1.69 3.18
N ILE A 18 -10.46 2.84 2.93
CA ILE A 18 -9.66 3.50 3.96
C ILE A 18 -10.51 3.88 5.19
N SER A 19 -11.78 4.21 4.98
CA SER A 19 -12.73 4.48 6.06
C SER A 19 -12.93 3.29 7.00
N ASP A 20 -12.85 2.05 6.51
CA ASP A 20 -12.93 0.85 7.35
C ASP A 20 -11.73 0.76 8.27
N TYR A 21 -10.52 1.07 7.75
CA TYR A 21 -9.31 1.12 8.55
C TYR A 21 -9.36 2.25 9.56
N LEU A 22 -9.86 3.43 9.19
CA LEU A 22 -10.07 4.55 10.12
C LEU A 22 -11.02 4.21 11.26
N TYR A 23 -12.10 3.47 10.95
CA TYR A 23 -13.08 3.05 11.97
C TYR A 23 -12.55 1.92 12.86
N HIS A 24 -11.82 0.98 12.29
CA HIS A 24 -11.38 -0.24 12.98
C HIS A 24 -9.90 -0.24 13.42
N TYR A 25 -9.14 0.85 13.25
CA TYR A 25 -7.68 0.88 13.43
C TYR A 25 -7.21 0.32 14.79
N GLN A 26 -7.95 0.58 15.84
CA GLN A 26 -7.61 0.04 17.17
C GLN A 26 -7.62 -1.48 17.20
N ARG A 27 -8.66 -2.09 16.61
CA ARG A 27 -8.84 -3.55 16.56
C ARG A 27 -7.97 -4.22 15.50
N LEU A 28 -7.76 -3.54 14.37
CA LEU A 28 -6.99 -4.09 13.25
C LEU A 28 -5.50 -3.97 13.44
N VAL A 29 -5.02 -2.91 14.11
CA VAL A 29 -3.61 -2.58 14.17
C VAL A 29 -3.13 -2.41 15.61
N VAL A 30 -3.67 -1.43 16.35
CA VAL A 30 -3.14 -1.02 17.66
C VAL A 30 -3.15 -2.17 18.68
N ALA A 31 -4.21 -2.97 18.72
CA ALA A 31 -4.34 -4.10 19.64
C ALA A 31 -3.22 -5.14 19.51
N TYR A 32 -2.55 -5.22 18.36
CA TYR A 32 -1.49 -6.18 18.10
C TYR A 32 -0.10 -5.67 18.45
N LYS A 33 0.05 -4.37 18.77
CA LYS A 33 1.33 -3.74 19.11
C LYS A 33 2.43 -4.12 18.10
N PRO A 34 2.22 -3.87 16.80
CA PRO A 34 3.16 -4.28 15.78
C PRO A 34 4.49 -3.55 15.95
N ALA A 35 5.60 -4.22 15.61
CA ALA A 35 6.91 -3.58 15.56
C ALA A 35 7.10 -2.75 14.28
N GLN A 36 6.33 -3.05 13.23
CA GLN A 36 6.30 -2.32 11.96
C GLN A 36 4.95 -2.57 11.26
N ILE A 37 4.54 -1.64 10.44
CA ILE A 37 3.29 -1.74 9.66
C ILE A 37 3.63 -1.62 8.17
N VAL A 38 3.06 -2.50 7.34
CA VAL A 38 3.05 -2.36 5.88
C VAL A 38 1.62 -2.11 5.46
N LEU A 39 1.38 -0.97 4.83
CA LEU A 39 0.05 -0.49 4.47
C LEU A 39 -0.10 -0.31 2.96
N LEU A 40 -1.15 -0.90 2.40
CA LEU A 40 -1.67 -0.61 1.07
C LEU A 40 -3.19 -0.57 1.18
N CYS A 41 -3.80 0.60 1.03
CA CYS A 41 -5.25 0.77 1.08
C CYS A 41 -5.67 2.04 0.32
N GLY A 42 -6.97 2.14 -0.05
CA GLY A 42 -7.55 3.30 -0.73
C GLY A 42 -7.77 3.11 -2.24
N ALA A 43 -7.31 2.02 -2.85
CA ALA A 43 -7.58 1.74 -4.26
C ALA A 43 -9.08 1.54 -4.51
N ASN A 44 -9.78 0.82 -3.62
CA ASN A 44 -11.23 0.64 -3.72
C ASN A 44 -11.98 1.96 -3.60
N ASP A 45 -11.51 2.88 -2.78
CA ASP A 45 -12.09 4.22 -2.65
C ASP A 45 -12.02 4.95 -3.99
N LEU A 46 -10.85 4.99 -4.63
CA LEU A 46 -10.67 5.60 -5.94
C LEU A 46 -11.60 4.95 -6.98
N TYR A 47 -11.60 3.62 -7.08
CA TYR A 47 -12.39 2.87 -8.06
C TYR A 47 -13.91 3.06 -7.87
N ASN A 48 -14.35 3.43 -6.67
CA ASN A 48 -15.74 3.76 -6.36
C ASN A 48 -16.02 5.28 -6.41
N GLY A 49 -15.12 6.08 -6.98
CA GLY A 49 -15.37 7.49 -7.29
C GLY A 49 -15.08 8.46 -6.14
N VAL A 50 -14.42 8.01 -5.06
CA VAL A 50 -13.91 8.94 -4.03
C VAL A 50 -12.82 9.81 -4.66
N SER A 51 -12.83 11.10 -4.36
CA SER A 51 -11.83 12.01 -4.94
C SER A 51 -10.42 11.73 -4.45
N ILE A 52 -9.45 12.09 -5.27
CA ILE A 52 -8.01 11.94 -4.97
C ILE A 52 -7.67 12.65 -3.66
N GLU A 53 -8.15 13.86 -3.47
CA GLU A 53 -7.93 14.68 -2.29
C GLU A 53 -8.49 13.98 -1.04
N ARG A 54 -9.68 13.39 -1.14
CA ARG A 54 -10.30 12.70 0.00
C ARG A 54 -9.53 11.45 0.37
N VAL A 55 -9.15 10.61 -0.60
CA VAL A 55 -8.32 9.42 -0.36
C VAL A 55 -7.00 9.81 0.30
N PHE A 56 -6.36 10.85 -0.20
CA PHE A 56 -5.11 11.34 0.36
C PHE A 56 -5.28 11.86 1.80
N GLU A 57 -6.33 12.64 2.10
CA GLU A 57 -6.62 13.11 3.46
C GLU A 57 -6.89 11.96 4.42
N ASP A 58 -7.64 10.94 3.99
CA ASP A 58 -7.95 9.77 4.82
C ASP A 58 -6.70 8.94 5.11
N ILE A 59 -5.77 8.79 4.15
CA ILE A 59 -4.46 8.16 4.37
C ILE A 59 -3.63 8.95 5.39
N LYS A 60 -3.58 10.28 5.27
CA LYS A 60 -2.89 11.14 6.25
C LYS A 60 -3.50 11.01 7.64
N CYS A 61 -4.84 11.00 7.71
CA CYS A 61 -5.56 10.81 8.96
C CYS A 61 -5.20 9.46 9.61
N PHE A 62 -5.17 8.39 8.82
CA PHE A 62 -4.81 7.06 9.31
C PHE A 62 -3.37 7.02 9.84
N CYS A 63 -2.40 7.55 9.08
CA CYS A 63 -1.00 7.63 9.53
C CYS A 63 -0.87 8.47 10.81
N ARG A 64 -1.60 9.58 10.95
CA ARG A 64 -1.63 10.38 12.19
C ARG A 64 -2.18 9.61 13.38
N LEU A 65 -3.25 8.82 13.19
CA LEU A 65 -3.79 7.96 14.25
C LEU A 65 -2.78 6.90 14.69
N LEU A 66 -2.02 6.33 13.74
CA LEU A 66 -0.94 5.40 14.06
C LEU A 66 0.16 6.08 14.86
N ASP A 67 0.56 7.30 14.52
CA ASP A 67 1.58 8.05 15.26
C ASP A 67 1.15 8.34 16.71
N ILE A 68 -0.12 8.71 16.90
CA ILE A 68 -0.68 8.97 18.24
C ILE A 68 -0.71 7.71 19.10
N HIS A 69 -1.13 6.57 18.54
CA HIS A 69 -1.38 5.36 19.32
C HIS A 69 -0.24 4.34 19.31
N LEU A 70 0.68 4.47 18.38
CA LEU A 70 1.86 3.63 18.17
C LEU A 70 3.08 4.52 17.87
N PRO A 71 3.45 5.44 18.79
CA PRO A 71 4.53 6.38 18.55
C PRO A 71 5.85 5.66 18.24
N GLY A 72 6.52 6.09 17.17
CA GLY A 72 7.79 5.54 16.74
C GLY A 72 7.72 4.18 16.03
N VAL A 73 6.53 3.60 15.82
CA VAL A 73 6.39 2.38 15.03
C VAL A 73 6.49 2.74 13.53
N PRO A 74 7.48 2.19 12.79
CA PRO A 74 7.65 2.50 11.39
C PRO A 74 6.47 2.01 10.54
N VAL A 75 6.05 2.84 9.58
CA VAL A 75 5.01 2.54 8.60
C VAL A 75 5.61 2.55 7.19
N ILE A 76 5.55 1.43 6.49
CA ILE A 76 5.82 1.36 5.06
C ILE A 76 4.49 1.57 4.34
N LEU A 77 4.37 2.67 3.61
CA LEU A 77 3.20 2.99 2.81
C LEU A 77 3.51 2.67 1.35
N LEU A 78 2.84 1.64 0.82
CA LEU A 78 3.06 1.18 -0.55
C LEU A 78 2.27 2.03 -1.54
N SER A 79 2.84 2.21 -2.73
CA SER A 79 2.15 2.87 -3.83
C SER A 79 0.91 2.09 -4.29
N PHE A 80 -0.11 2.80 -4.76
CA PHE A 80 -1.15 2.22 -5.61
C PHE A 80 -0.49 1.67 -6.87
N HIS A 81 -1.02 0.57 -7.39
CA HIS A 81 -0.44 -0.09 -8.56
C HIS A 81 -1.41 -0.08 -9.75
N PRO A 82 -0.90 0.11 -10.97
CA PRO A 82 -1.73 0.16 -12.17
C PRO A 82 -2.35 -1.20 -12.47
N SER A 83 -3.51 -1.18 -13.13
CA SER A 83 -4.21 -2.38 -13.59
C SER A 83 -4.66 -2.24 -15.04
N PRO A 84 -4.36 -3.23 -15.92
CA PRO A 84 -4.75 -3.17 -17.33
C PRO A 84 -6.25 -3.13 -17.57
N SER A 85 -7.07 -3.63 -16.63
CA SER A 85 -8.53 -3.58 -16.70
C SER A 85 -9.12 -2.23 -16.31
N MET A 86 -8.31 -1.35 -15.71
CA MET A 86 -8.74 -0.04 -15.20
C MET A 86 -7.84 1.09 -15.72
N PRO A 87 -7.68 1.24 -17.06
CA PRO A 87 -6.70 2.16 -17.64
C PRO A 87 -6.98 3.63 -17.29
N ASP A 88 -8.25 4.02 -17.16
CA ASP A 88 -8.64 5.40 -16.83
C ASP A 88 -8.29 5.81 -15.39
N TRP A 89 -7.96 4.83 -14.54
CA TRP A 89 -7.58 5.08 -13.15
C TRP A 89 -6.07 5.24 -12.95
N ILE A 90 -5.26 4.76 -13.90
CA ILE A 90 -3.80 4.85 -13.82
C ILE A 90 -3.29 6.28 -13.60
N PRO A 91 -3.82 7.33 -14.29
CA PRO A 91 -3.43 8.71 -14.00
C PRO A 91 -3.77 9.15 -12.57
N LYS A 92 -4.94 8.75 -12.06
CA LYS A 92 -5.39 9.09 -10.70
C LYS A 92 -4.51 8.41 -9.63
N GLU A 93 -4.17 7.14 -9.83
CA GLU A 93 -3.26 6.40 -8.95
C GLU A 93 -1.88 7.07 -8.91
N ARG A 94 -1.34 7.48 -10.06
CA ARG A 94 -0.08 8.22 -10.13
C ARG A 94 -0.14 9.55 -9.38
N GLU A 95 -1.26 10.26 -9.48
CA GLU A 95 -1.45 11.52 -8.79
C GLU A 95 -1.50 11.32 -7.26
N VAL A 96 -2.28 10.35 -6.77
CA VAL A 96 -2.30 10.00 -5.33
C VAL A 96 -0.93 9.56 -4.86
N ASN A 97 -0.25 8.70 -5.61
CA ASN A 97 1.11 8.24 -5.28
C ASN A 97 2.07 9.42 -5.14
N LYS A 98 1.99 10.39 -6.05
CA LYS A 98 2.82 11.60 -5.99
C LYS A 98 2.50 12.43 -4.75
N LEU A 99 1.23 12.67 -4.44
CA LEU A 99 0.81 13.41 -3.24
C LEU A 99 1.33 12.74 -1.96
N ILE A 100 1.21 11.42 -1.87
CA ILE A 100 1.70 10.63 -0.74
C ILE A 100 3.22 10.75 -0.62
N GLN A 101 3.94 10.54 -1.71
CA GLN A 101 5.41 10.61 -1.74
C GLN A 101 5.90 11.99 -1.32
N ASP A 102 5.32 13.07 -1.90
CA ASP A 102 5.72 14.44 -1.61
C ASP A 102 5.42 14.83 -0.15
N TYR A 103 4.29 14.37 0.40
CA TYR A 103 3.90 14.69 1.78
C TYR A 103 4.75 13.97 2.82
N PHE A 104 5.05 12.69 2.61
CA PHE A 104 5.77 11.88 3.58
C PHE A 104 7.30 11.84 3.37
N LYS A 105 7.85 12.55 2.39
CA LYS A 105 9.30 12.53 2.05
C LYS A 105 10.23 12.81 3.24
N ASP A 106 9.80 13.68 4.16
CA ASP A 106 10.55 14.08 5.35
C ASP A 106 9.98 13.46 6.64
N SER A 107 9.10 12.48 6.53
CA SER A 107 8.51 11.81 7.68
C SER A 107 9.52 10.90 8.39
N HIS A 108 9.57 10.98 9.72
CA HIS A 108 10.38 10.07 10.52
C HIS A 108 9.73 8.71 10.76
N GLN A 109 8.42 8.61 10.57
CA GLN A 109 7.63 7.38 10.83
C GLN A 109 7.22 6.67 9.56
N VAL A 110 6.82 7.42 8.51
CA VAL A 110 6.26 6.85 7.27
C VAL A 110 7.31 6.85 6.18
N THR A 111 7.57 5.68 5.60
CA THR A 111 8.40 5.51 4.40
C THR A 111 7.50 5.12 3.24
N TYR A 112 7.44 5.96 2.19
CA TYR A 112 6.77 5.61 0.95
C TYR A 112 7.64 4.66 0.13
N VAL A 113 7.05 3.57 -0.36
CA VAL A 113 7.74 2.59 -1.21
C VAL A 113 6.95 2.36 -2.50
N ASP A 114 7.56 2.72 -3.63
CA ASP A 114 7.00 2.47 -4.95
C ASP A 114 7.18 1.01 -5.36
N ILE A 115 6.06 0.30 -5.50
CA ILE A 115 6.02 -1.09 -6.00
C ILE A 115 5.60 -1.18 -7.46
N THR A 116 5.36 -0.05 -8.15
CA THR A 116 4.82 -0.06 -9.53
C THR A 116 5.87 -0.35 -10.58
N SER A 117 7.13 0.03 -10.34
CA SER A 117 8.21 -0.03 -11.34
C SER A 117 8.44 -1.43 -11.91
N CYS A 118 8.27 -2.47 -11.09
CA CYS A 118 8.43 -3.87 -11.51
C CYS A 118 7.31 -4.41 -12.41
N LEU A 119 6.19 -3.70 -12.49
CA LEU A 119 5.02 -4.11 -13.29
C LEU A 119 5.12 -3.69 -14.76
N TYR A 120 6.00 -2.75 -15.09
CA TYR A 120 6.16 -2.27 -16.45
C TYR A 120 7.28 -3.04 -17.18
N ASP A 121 7.09 -3.27 -18.46
CA ASP A 121 8.17 -3.72 -19.34
C ASP A 121 9.02 -2.54 -19.85
N LYS A 122 10.06 -2.85 -20.62
CA LYS A 122 10.97 -1.84 -21.20
C LYS A 122 10.28 -0.84 -22.14
N ASN A 123 9.08 -1.15 -22.62
CA ASN A 123 8.28 -0.30 -23.51
C ASN A 123 7.20 0.50 -22.73
N GLY A 124 7.14 0.34 -21.40
CA GLY A 124 6.14 0.97 -20.57
C GLY A 124 4.75 0.28 -20.60
N ALA A 125 4.66 -0.94 -21.14
CA ALA A 125 3.44 -1.73 -21.11
C ALA A 125 3.32 -2.52 -19.79
N LEU A 126 2.09 -2.94 -19.48
CA LEU A 126 1.75 -3.79 -18.32
C LEU A 126 1.55 -5.24 -18.78
N PRO A 127 2.57 -6.11 -18.69
CA PRO A 127 2.50 -7.49 -19.15
C PRO A 127 1.45 -8.29 -18.37
N GLU A 128 0.65 -9.09 -19.07
CA GLU A 128 -0.42 -9.92 -18.48
C GLU A 128 0.07 -10.89 -17.41
N LYS A 129 1.32 -11.36 -17.49
CA LYS A 129 1.92 -12.28 -16.50
C LYS A 129 1.90 -11.74 -15.07
N PHE A 130 1.81 -10.42 -14.89
CA PHE A 130 1.78 -9.78 -13.58
C PHE A 130 0.38 -9.68 -13.00
N TYR A 131 -0.65 -10.13 -13.73
CA TYR A 131 -2.05 -10.07 -13.30
C TYR A 131 -2.68 -11.45 -13.35
N ILE A 132 -3.74 -11.67 -12.57
CA ILE A 132 -4.61 -12.84 -12.75
C ILE A 132 -5.59 -12.60 -13.90
N SER A 133 -6.50 -13.53 -14.14
CA SER A 133 -7.41 -13.51 -15.32
C SER A 133 -8.31 -12.27 -15.40
N ASP A 134 -8.57 -11.59 -14.27
CA ASP A 134 -9.38 -10.37 -14.25
C ASP A 134 -8.60 -9.11 -14.70
N ARG A 135 -7.28 -9.23 -14.88
CA ARG A 135 -6.37 -8.14 -15.27
C ARG A 135 -6.40 -6.93 -14.32
N LEU A 136 -6.94 -7.14 -13.10
CA LEU A 136 -7.04 -6.17 -12.02
C LEU A 136 -6.07 -6.52 -10.90
N HIS A 137 -6.18 -7.75 -10.38
CA HIS A 137 -5.41 -8.16 -9.22
C HIS A 137 -4.03 -8.70 -9.62
N PRO A 138 -2.99 -8.38 -8.85
CA PRO A 138 -1.65 -8.89 -9.09
C PRO A 138 -1.57 -10.42 -9.00
N SER A 139 -0.78 -11.01 -9.90
CA SER A 139 -0.48 -12.44 -9.90
C SER A 139 0.53 -12.81 -8.79
N VAL A 140 0.71 -14.11 -8.56
CA VAL A 140 1.77 -14.63 -7.68
C VAL A 140 3.15 -14.10 -8.10
N LEU A 141 3.39 -13.93 -9.40
CA LEU A 141 4.65 -13.37 -9.91
C LEU A 141 4.82 -11.91 -9.49
N ALA A 142 3.77 -11.09 -9.65
CA ALA A 142 3.81 -9.69 -9.21
C ALA A 142 4.09 -9.58 -7.70
N TYR A 143 3.42 -10.37 -6.88
CA TYR A 143 3.68 -10.38 -5.44
C TYR A 143 5.11 -10.80 -5.07
N LYS A 144 5.75 -11.68 -5.85
CA LYS A 144 7.17 -12.01 -5.67
C LYS A 144 8.08 -10.81 -5.97
N GLU A 145 7.77 -10.04 -7.01
CA GLU A 145 8.52 -8.82 -7.32
C GLU A 145 8.29 -7.73 -6.26
N PHE A 146 7.05 -7.53 -5.81
CA PHE A 146 6.74 -6.63 -4.69
C PHE A 146 7.52 -7.01 -3.43
N ALA A 147 7.59 -8.29 -3.11
CA ALA A 147 8.32 -8.75 -1.94
C ALA A 147 9.81 -8.38 -2.01
N LYS A 148 10.46 -8.52 -3.17
CA LYS A 148 11.86 -8.11 -3.35
C LYS A 148 12.07 -6.61 -3.12
N ILE A 149 11.09 -5.77 -3.54
CA ILE A 149 11.14 -4.32 -3.34
C ILE A 149 10.93 -3.98 -1.86
N ILE A 150 10.01 -4.67 -1.17
CA ILE A 150 9.63 -4.39 0.21
C ILE A 150 10.67 -4.91 1.21
N GLU A 151 11.28 -6.08 0.95
CA GLU A 151 12.20 -6.77 1.86
C GLU A 151 13.28 -5.88 2.48
N PRO A 152 13.98 -4.98 1.72
CA PRO A 152 15.02 -4.10 2.28
C PRO A 152 14.52 -3.11 3.33
N TYR A 153 13.22 -2.84 3.37
CA TYR A 153 12.58 -1.91 4.31
C TYR A 153 12.04 -2.59 5.56
N LEU A 154 12.00 -3.94 5.56
CA LEU A 154 11.49 -4.67 6.72
C LEU A 154 12.52 -4.68 7.85
N ILE A 155 12.03 -4.50 9.08
CA ILE A 155 12.89 -4.66 10.26
C ILE A 155 13.32 -6.12 10.39
N ASN A 156 14.59 -6.33 10.68
CA ASN A 156 15.10 -7.67 10.97
C ASN A 156 14.56 -8.13 12.33
N ASN A 157 13.76 -9.18 12.34
CA ASN A 157 13.43 -9.90 13.56
C ASN A 157 14.66 -10.72 13.98
N LYS A 158 15.54 -10.13 14.79
CA LYS A 158 16.56 -10.88 15.51
C LYS A 158 15.93 -11.54 16.75
#